data_b4d108deb586c5a5129377763101605b
#
_entry.id   b4d108deb586c5a5129377763101605b
#
_cell.length_a   1.000
_cell.length_b   1.000
_cell.length_c   1.000
_cell.angle_alpha   90.00
_cell.angle_beta   90.00
_cell.angle_gamma   90.00
#
_symmetry.space_group_name_H-M   'P 1'
#
loop_
_entity.id
_entity.type
_entity.pdbx_description
1 polymer ?
#
loop_
_entity_poly.entity_id
_entity_poly.type
_entity_poly.pdbx_seq_one_letter_code
_entity_poly.pdbx_strand_id
1 'polypeptide(L)'
;MRIIKIILAALFIMIAAGAATYYYFTRGLPSLETLHDYHPNLVTKVYSHDNWIIGEFYIERRVVVPFERVPKHLVQAFVAAEDSKFFEHEGISYSSIIRAMLKNMTAGRVVQGGSTITQQVAKSFFLTPERKISRKIREAIMAFRIEKNLNKEEILHLYLNQIYFGNGAYGVQTAAETYFGKNVSELTVAEAALLAGLPKAPSKYSPHENLELSRQRQSYVLERMAEEGYITAEQAKREIARPLKLMPKKLDSLWVGPYFTEEVRKYLELKYGEEQLYKGGLEVYTTLDVEMQKTANRAVDEGLREYDKRRGYRGPVKVLIDGEEASQFAIDADKKLLNEPPAAGKIYLAAVSGFNKKNNTLSVDIGSRHGTISKADMEWAKHFNPTKEADGGKIEELSKLFTPGDVVQVMVKETPTSPNAFLSLKLEQEPTAQASLLAMEPETGAIKAMVGGFDFSKSQFNRAVQALRQPGSSFKPIIYTAAIDTKFTPASVLMDSPLVFQEAQQEVAWRPRNYDEQFFGPTTI
;
A
#
# COMPACT_ATOMS: atom_id res chain seq x y z
N MET A 1 -52.08 -46.62 28.28
CA MET A 1 -52.38 -46.19 26.90
C MET A 1 -52.35 -44.64 26.68
N ARG A 2 -53.07 -43.82 27.54
CA ARG A 2 -53.09 -42.34 27.34
C ARG A 2 -51.70 -41.65 27.43
N ILE A 3 -50.90 -42.04 28.41
CA ILE A 3 -49.51 -41.45 28.59
C ILE A 3 -48.62 -41.72 27.38
N ILE A 4 -48.64 -42.95 26.82
CA ILE A 4 -47.87 -43.33 25.64
C ILE A 4 -48.29 -42.48 24.42
N LYS A 5 -49.59 -42.25 24.23
CA LYS A 5 -50.09 -41.37 23.15
C LYS A 5 -49.64 -39.93 23.30
N ILE A 6 -49.58 -39.39 24.53
CA ILE A 6 -49.09 -38.05 24.81
C ILE A 6 -47.59 -37.94 24.52
N ILE A 7 -46.80 -38.95 24.92
CA ILE A 7 -45.34 -38.98 24.63
C ILE A 7 -45.09 -39.05 23.11
N LEU A 8 -45.84 -39.91 22.40
CA LEU A 8 -45.73 -40.02 20.94
C LEU A 8 -46.16 -38.75 20.22
N ALA A 9 -47.21 -38.09 20.68
CA ALA A 9 -47.64 -36.80 20.12
C ALA A 9 -46.62 -35.68 20.39
N ALA A 10 -46.05 -35.62 21.59
CA ALA A 10 -45.00 -34.67 21.92
C ALA A 10 -43.71 -34.91 21.08
N LEU A 11 -43.35 -36.18 20.89
CA LEU A 11 -42.20 -36.55 20.02
C LEU A 11 -42.45 -36.14 18.56
N PHE A 12 -43.68 -36.40 18.05
CA PHE A 12 -44.06 -35.99 16.69
C PHE A 12 -44.01 -34.47 16.51
N ILE A 13 -44.54 -33.70 17.46
CA ILE A 13 -44.52 -32.24 17.43
C ILE A 13 -43.06 -31.75 17.46
N MET A 14 -42.20 -32.35 18.26
CA MET A 14 -40.79 -32.01 18.35
C MET A 14 -40.05 -32.28 17.02
N ILE A 15 -40.33 -33.43 16.39
CA ILE A 15 -39.76 -33.78 15.08
C ILE A 15 -40.28 -32.84 14.00
N ALA A 16 -41.58 -32.55 13.98
CA ALA A 16 -42.17 -31.62 13.02
C ALA A 16 -41.61 -30.19 13.16
N ALA A 17 -41.48 -29.70 14.40
CA ALA A 17 -40.85 -28.41 14.69
C ALA A 17 -39.38 -28.39 14.28
N GLY A 18 -38.65 -29.47 14.53
CA GLY A 18 -37.25 -29.62 14.06
C GLY A 18 -37.14 -29.59 12.54
N ALA A 19 -38.00 -30.32 11.83
CA ALA A 19 -38.05 -30.33 10.37
C ALA A 19 -38.42 -28.96 9.79
N ALA A 20 -39.39 -28.27 10.36
CA ALA A 20 -39.78 -26.91 9.95
C ALA A 20 -38.64 -25.91 10.18
N THR A 21 -37.96 -26.00 11.32
CA THR A 21 -36.80 -25.18 11.64
C THR A 21 -35.66 -25.45 10.65
N TYR A 22 -35.36 -26.72 10.41
CA TYR A 22 -34.33 -27.12 9.41
C TYR A 22 -34.69 -26.58 8.02
N TYR A 23 -35.93 -26.74 7.57
CA TYR A 23 -36.38 -26.23 6.27
C TYR A 23 -36.26 -24.69 6.20
N TYR A 24 -36.65 -23.97 7.25
CA TYR A 24 -36.52 -22.51 7.31
C TYR A 24 -35.07 -22.03 7.17
N PHE A 25 -34.13 -22.67 7.87
CA PHE A 25 -32.72 -22.25 7.83
C PHE A 25 -31.97 -22.76 6.61
N THR A 26 -32.45 -23.82 5.93
CA THR A 26 -31.84 -24.33 4.70
C THR A 26 -32.33 -23.62 3.45
N ARG A 27 -33.50 -22.97 3.52
CA ARG A 27 -34.06 -22.20 2.41
C ARG A 27 -33.16 -21.01 2.10
N GLY A 28 -32.67 -20.95 0.82
CA GLY A 28 -31.78 -19.88 0.34
C GLY A 28 -30.33 -20.05 0.75
N LEU A 29 -29.91 -21.22 1.26
CA LEU A 29 -28.47 -21.54 1.33
C LEU A 29 -27.94 -21.86 -0.07
N PRO A 30 -26.74 -21.36 -0.43
CA PRO A 30 -26.09 -21.68 -1.69
C PRO A 30 -25.84 -23.18 -1.87
N SER A 31 -25.77 -23.64 -3.13
CA SER A 31 -25.31 -24.99 -3.45
C SER A 31 -23.81 -25.12 -3.22
N LEU A 32 -23.33 -26.32 -2.92
CA LEU A 32 -21.90 -26.56 -2.76
C LEU A 32 -21.15 -26.66 -4.09
N GLU A 33 -21.86 -26.72 -5.22
CA GLU A 33 -21.26 -26.68 -6.55
C GLU A 33 -20.38 -25.45 -6.74
N THR A 34 -20.76 -24.32 -6.11
CA THR A 34 -19.94 -23.08 -6.08
C THR A 34 -18.58 -23.25 -5.38
N LEU A 35 -18.34 -24.31 -4.60
CA LEU A 35 -17.02 -24.61 -4.03
C LEU A 35 -16.11 -25.37 -5.01
N HIS A 36 -16.67 -26.24 -5.86
CA HIS A 36 -15.92 -26.92 -6.91
C HIS A 36 -15.51 -25.94 -8.02
N ASP A 37 -16.35 -24.95 -8.30
CA ASP A 37 -16.09 -23.88 -9.25
C ASP A 37 -15.51 -22.62 -8.60
N TYR A 38 -14.93 -22.76 -7.41
CA TYR A 38 -14.35 -21.63 -6.70
C TYR A 38 -13.09 -21.14 -7.41
N HIS A 39 -13.25 -20.02 -8.12
CA HIS A 39 -12.15 -19.22 -8.63
C HIS A 39 -11.91 -18.04 -7.68
N PRO A 40 -10.91 -18.14 -6.79
CA PRO A 40 -10.58 -17.03 -5.89
C PRO A 40 -10.18 -15.80 -6.69
N ASN A 41 -10.52 -14.62 -6.17
CA ASN A 41 -10.01 -13.38 -6.72
C ASN A 41 -8.49 -13.40 -6.70
N LEU A 42 -7.86 -13.38 -7.85
CA LEU A 42 -6.42 -13.40 -8.02
C LEU A 42 -5.88 -11.97 -8.17
N VAL A 43 -4.63 -11.78 -7.76
CA VAL A 43 -3.93 -10.51 -7.91
C VAL A 43 -3.42 -10.37 -9.34
N THR A 44 -3.81 -9.32 -10.03
CA THR A 44 -3.14 -8.90 -11.27
C THR A 44 -1.79 -8.29 -10.93
N LYS A 45 -0.72 -8.79 -11.51
CA LYS A 45 0.65 -8.31 -11.31
C LYS A 45 1.16 -7.58 -12.53
N VAL A 46 1.76 -6.43 -12.33
CA VAL A 46 2.40 -5.63 -13.37
C VAL A 46 3.90 -5.70 -13.20
N TYR A 47 4.57 -6.13 -14.26
CA TYR A 47 6.02 -6.31 -14.30
C TYR A 47 6.68 -5.23 -15.16
N SER A 48 7.85 -4.75 -14.73
CA SER A 48 8.75 -3.94 -15.53
C SER A 48 9.42 -4.78 -16.63
N HIS A 49 10.18 -4.12 -17.50
CA HIS A 49 10.96 -4.79 -18.55
C HIS A 49 11.96 -5.83 -17.99
N ASP A 50 12.50 -5.59 -16.81
CA ASP A 50 13.45 -6.43 -16.09
C ASP A 50 12.78 -7.34 -15.03
N ASN A 51 11.48 -7.61 -15.20
CA ASN A 51 10.67 -8.51 -14.38
C ASN A 51 10.52 -8.14 -12.90
N TRP A 52 10.72 -6.87 -12.51
CA TRP A 52 10.34 -6.39 -11.19
C TRP A 52 8.83 -6.13 -11.13
N ILE A 53 8.20 -6.49 -10.02
CA ILE A 53 6.79 -6.13 -9.78
C ILE A 53 6.73 -4.63 -9.47
N ILE A 54 6.09 -3.87 -10.37
CA ILE A 54 5.91 -2.41 -10.28
C ILE A 54 4.50 -2.01 -9.87
N GLY A 55 3.55 -2.95 -9.86
CA GLY A 55 2.18 -2.73 -9.40
C GLY A 55 1.42 -4.02 -9.21
N GLU A 56 0.41 -3.97 -8.35
CA GLU A 56 -0.53 -5.07 -8.10
C GLU A 56 -1.95 -4.48 -8.08
N PHE A 57 -2.91 -5.11 -8.80
CA PHE A 57 -4.32 -4.72 -8.78
C PHE A 57 -5.16 -5.86 -8.23
N TYR A 58 -5.94 -5.59 -7.18
CA TYR A 58 -6.73 -6.58 -6.47
C TYR A 58 -7.85 -5.92 -5.65
N ILE A 59 -8.91 -6.66 -5.40
CA ILE A 59 -9.89 -6.33 -4.36
C ILE A 59 -9.41 -6.90 -3.03
N GLU A 60 -8.94 -8.16 -3.06
CA GLU A 60 -8.34 -8.87 -1.93
C GLU A 60 -6.99 -9.42 -2.38
N ARG A 61 -5.90 -9.01 -1.73
CA ARG A 61 -4.57 -9.51 -2.07
C ARG A 61 -4.47 -10.98 -1.67
N ARG A 62 -4.58 -11.86 -2.66
CA ARG A 62 -4.56 -13.32 -2.46
C ARG A 62 -3.70 -14.01 -3.51
N VAL A 63 -2.82 -14.88 -3.04
CA VAL A 63 -2.07 -15.83 -3.86
C VAL A 63 -2.45 -17.22 -3.40
N VAL A 64 -3.08 -17.99 -4.27
CA VAL A 64 -3.49 -19.37 -3.95
C VAL A 64 -2.28 -20.30 -4.00
N VAL A 65 -2.16 -21.14 -2.98
CA VAL A 65 -1.11 -22.15 -2.90
C VAL A 65 -1.74 -23.54 -2.84
N PRO A 66 -1.27 -24.50 -3.66
CA PRO A 66 -1.68 -25.91 -3.55
C PRO A 66 -1.39 -26.45 -2.15
N PHE A 67 -2.27 -27.32 -1.63
CA PHE A 67 -2.17 -27.84 -0.26
C PHE A 67 -0.84 -28.59 -0.01
N GLU A 68 -0.33 -29.29 -1.02
CA GLU A 68 0.94 -30.03 -0.99
C GLU A 68 2.16 -29.13 -0.75
N ARG A 69 2.06 -27.84 -1.04
CA ARG A 69 3.12 -26.84 -0.78
C ARG A 69 3.03 -26.21 0.59
N VAL A 70 1.94 -26.46 1.33
CA VAL A 70 1.76 -25.94 2.68
C VAL A 70 2.53 -26.82 3.67
N PRO A 71 3.47 -26.27 4.45
CA PRO A 71 4.25 -27.08 5.40
C PRO A 71 3.37 -27.72 6.47
N LYS A 72 3.65 -28.98 6.82
CA LYS A 72 2.91 -29.73 7.83
C LYS A 72 2.81 -28.98 9.18
N HIS A 73 3.88 -28.36 9.61
CA HIS A 73 3.90 -27.60 10.88
C HIS A 73 3.01 -26.34 10.83
N LEU A 74 2.77 -25.75 9.65
CA LEU A 74 1.83 -24.65 9.50
C LEU A 74 0.39 -25.15 9.68
N VAL A 75 0.02 -26.26 9.02
CA VAL A 75 -1.29 -26.91 9.21
C VAL A 75 -1.51 -27.25 10.69
N GLN A 76 -0.51 -27.86 11.34
CA GLN A 76 -0.55 -28.22 12.76
C GLN A 76 -0.73 -26.99 13.67
N ALA A 77 -0.09 -25.87 13.35
CA ALA A 77 -0.23 -24.62 14.09
C ALA A 77 -1.67 -24.09 14.02
N PHE A 78 -2.31 -24.10 12.84
CA PHE A 78 -3.70 -23.69 12.68
C PHE A 78 -4.66 -24.63 13.41
N VAL A 79 -4.48 -25.93 13.25
CA VAL A 79 -5.31 -26.93 13.92
C VAL A 79 -5.20 -26.78 15.45
N ALA A 80 -3.99 -26.67 15.98
CA ALA A 80 -3.77 -26.47 17.42
C ALA A 80 -4.39 -25.18 17.96
N ALA A 81 -4.32 -24.08 17.17
CA ALA A 81 -4.79 -22.76 17.57
C ALA A 81 -6.31 -22.61 17.50
N GLU A 82 -6.92 -23.11 16.42
CA GLU A 82 -8.31 -22.83 16.04
C GLU A 82 -9.24 -24.00 16.30
N ASP A 83 -8.80 -25.25 16.08
CA ASP A 83 -9.66 -26.42 16.11
C ASP A 83 -8.86 -27.72 16.36
N SER A 84 -8.42 -27.93 17.59
CA SER A 84 -7.55 -29.06 17.94
C SER A 84 -8.13 -30.45 17.62
N LYS A 85 -9.46 -30.54 17.49
CA LYS A 85 -10.19 -31.77 17.15
C LYS A 85 -10.67 -31.80 15.70
N PHE A 86 -10.07 -31.01 14.82
CA PHE A 86 -10.50 -30.88 13.43
C PHE A 86 -10.62 -32.21 12.70
N PHE A 87 -9.70 -33.13 12.91
CA PHE A 87 -9.71 -34.45 12.27
C PHE A 87 -10.67 -35.47 12.90
N GLU A 88 -11.29 -35.14 14.06
CA GLU A 88 -12.14 -36.05 14.81
C GLU A 88 -13.66 -35.82 14.61
N HIS A 89 -14.05 -34.58 14.23
CA HIS A 89 -15.46 -34.21 14.13
C HIS A 89 -15.93 -34.05 12.68
N GLU A 90 -17.25 -34.06 12.48
CA GLU A 90 -17.93 -33.85 11.18
C GLU A 90 -18.52 -32.42 11.09
N GLY A 91 -17.67 -31.41 11.10
CA GLY A 91 -18.04 -29.98 10.91
C GLY A 91 -18.35 -29.22 12.19
N ILE A 92 -18.81 -29.85 13.25
CA ILE A 92 -19.13 -29.25 14.54
C ILE A 92 -18.45 -30.02 15.67
N SER A 93 -17.72 -29.31 16.54
CA SER A 93 -17.12 -29.89 17.74
C SER A 93 -17.95 -29.58 18.98
N TYR A 94 -18.83 -30.50 19.36
CA TYR A 94 -19.67 -30.33 20.56
C TYR A 94 -18.82 -30.17 21.84
N SER A 95 -17.74 -30.91 21.98
CA SER A 95 -16.82 -30.82 23.10
C SER A 95 -16.17 -29.44 23.21
N SER A 96 -15.81 -28.83 22.10
CA SER A 96 -15.24 -27.48 22.02
C SER A 96 -16.28 -26.41 22.38
N ILE A 97 -17.52 -26.58 21.98
CA ILE A 97 -18.63 -25.68 22.35
C ILE A 97 -18.88 -25.71 23.86
N ILE A 98 -18.97 -26.89 24.48
CA ILE A 98 -19.15 -27.04 25.92
C ILE A 98 -17.99 -26.45 26.69
N ARG A 99 -16.75 -26.75 26.29
CA ARG A 99 -15.54 -26.20 26.90
C ARG A 99 -15.50 -24.66 26.81
N ALA A 100 -15.82 -24.10 25.66
CA ALA A 100 -15.87 -22.64 25.47
C ALA A 100 -16.97 -22.00 26.33
N MET A 101 -18.15 -22.63 26.42
CA MET A 101 -19.24 -22.16 27.26
C MET A 101 -18.83 -22.12 28.73
N LEU A 102 -18.25 -23.20 29.27
CA LEU A 102 -17.79 -23.26 30.66
C LEU A 102 -16.71 -22.19 30.93
N LYS A 103 -15.71 -22.03 30.06
CA LYS A 103 -14.67 -21.01 30.23
C LYS A 103 -15.23 -19.58 30.16
N ASN A 104 -16.17 -19.31 29.29
CA ASN A 104 -16.79 -17.99 29.18
C ASN A 104 -17.68 -17.68 30.39
N MET A 105 -18.38 -18.66 30.91
CA MET A 105 -19.15 -18.53 32.16
C MET A 105 -18.27 -18.21 33.36
N THR A 106 -17.15 -18.93 33.54
CA THR A 106 -16.23 -18.70 34.64
C THR A 106 -15.50 -17.36 34.52
N ALA A 107 -15.23 -16.88 33.31
CA ALA A 107 -14.55 -15.61 33.06
C ALA A 107 -15.52 -14.39 33.03
N GLY A 108 -16.84 -14.59 33.06
CA GLY A 108 -17.84 -13.51 32.96
C GLY A 108 -17.81 -12.73 31.64
N ARG A 109 -17.02 -13.18 30.67
CA ARG A 109 -16.86 -12.56 29.34
C ARG A 109 -16.46 -13.60 28.30
N VAL A 110 -16.59 -13.26 27.01
CA VAL A 110 -16.18 -14.16 25.93
C VAL A 110 -14.64 -14.16 25.82
N VAL A 111 -14.02 -15.24 26.31
CA VAL A 111 -12.55 -15.44 26.27
C VAL A 111 -12.15 -16.53 25.29
N GLN A 112 -13.05 -17.49 24.97
CA GLN A 112 -12.78 -18.58 24.03
C GLN A 112 -13.94 -18.76 23.04
N GLY A 113 -13.63 -18.91 21.74
CA GLY A 113 -14.56 -19.33 20.70
C GLY A 113 -14.65 -20.85 20.60
N GLY A 114 -15.82 -21.36 20.19
CA GLY A 114 -16.06 -22.78 19.94
C GLY A 114 -16.41 -23.07 18.47
N SER A 115 -16.02 -22.22 17.53
CA SER A 115 -16.24 -22.45 16.10
C SER A 115 -15.13 -23.29 15.51
N THR A 116 -15.48 -24.27 14.67
CA THR A 116 -14.54 -25.12 13.95
C THR A 116 -13.97 -24.41 12.71
N ILE A 117 -12.87 -24.94 12.17
CA ILE A 117 -12.30 -24.51 10.89
C ILE A 117 -13.37 -24.61 9.78
N THR A 118 -14.11 -25.70 9.71
CA THR A 118 -15.18 -25.90 8.72
C THR A 118 -16.31 -24.85 8.86
N GLN A 119 -16.66 -24.45 10.08
CA GLN A 119 -17.60 -23.36 10.30
C GLN A 119 -17.03 -21.99 9.84
N GLN A 120 -15.73 -21.79 9.99
CA GLN A 120 -15.07 -20.57 9.48
C GLN A 120 -15.05 -20.57 7.94
N VAL A 121 -14.81 -21.69 7.28
CA VAL A 121 -14.97 -21.84 5.82
C VAL A 121 -16.41 -21.51 5.42
N ALA A 122 -17.40 -22.17 6.05
CA ALA A 122 -18.82 -21.90 5.77
C ALA A 122 -19.17 -20.41 5.88
N LYS A 123 -18.65 -19.73 6.91
CA LYS A 123 -18.86 -18.30 7.13
C LYS A 123 -18.23 -17.46 6.01
N SER A 124 -17.00 -17.74 5.62
CA SER A 124 -16.25 -16.91 4.67
C SER A 124 -16.75 -17.02 3.23
N PHE A 125 -17.30 -18.17 2.85
CA PHE A 125 -17.75 -18.42 1.48
C PHE A 125 -19.24 -18.14 1.25
N PHE A 126 -20.08 -18.36 2.27
CA PHE A 126 -21.53 -18.44 2.05
C PHE A 126 -22.37 -17.47 2.86
N LEU A 127 -21.79 -16.76 3.84
CA LEU A 127 -22.58 -15.99 4.79
C LEU A 127 -22.15 -14.53 4.90
N THR A 128 -23.14 -13.66 5.04
CA THR A 128 -22.90 -12.23 5.26
C THR A 128 -22.31 -11.94 6.65
N PRO A 129 -21.58 -10.83 6.85
CA PRO A 129 -20.91 -10.52 8.12
C PRO A 129 -21.83 -10.20 9.31
N GLU A 130 -23.16 -10.26 9.16
CA GLU A 130 -24.12 -9.95 10.22
C GLU A 130 -23.98 -10.87 11.46
N ARG A 131 -23.99 -10.28 12.66
CA ARG A 131 -23.88 -11.01 13.92
C ARG A 131 -25.25 -11.40 14.47
N LYS A 132 -25.90 -12.42 13.88
CA LYS A 132 -27.21 -12.95 14.34
C LYS A 132 -27.10 -14.43 14.67
N ILE A 133 -27.93 -14.91 15.59
CA ILE A 133 -28.04 -16.35 15.96
C ILE A 133 -28.42 -17.18 14.73
N SER A 134 -29.28 -16.65 13.87
CA SER A 134 -29.71 -17.30 12.61
C SER A 134 -28.52 -17.62 11.71
N ARG A 135 -27.52 -16.72 11.62
CA ARG A 135 -26.28 -16.97 10.89
C ARG A 135 -25.48 -18.14 11.50
N LYS A 136 -25.41 -18.22 12.84
CA LYS A 136 -24.67 -19.30 13.50
C LYS A 136 -25.29 -20.68 13.26
N ILE A 137 -26.61 -20.75 13.15
CA ILE A 137 -27.33 -21.99 12.77
C ILE A 137 -27.00 -22.34 11.31
N ARG A 138 -27.04 -21.37 10.41
CA ARG A 138 -26.67 -21.58 8.99
C ARG A 138 -25.20 -22.01 8.83
N GLU A 139 -24.26 -21.42 9.59
CA GLU A 139 -22.86 -21.87 9.65
C GLU A 139 -22.75 -23.35 10.01
N ALA A 140 -23.48 -23.81 11.02
CA ALA A 140 -23.46 -25.18 11.47
C ALA A 140 -24.01 -26.14 10.39
N ILE A 141 -25.15 -25.79 9.77
CA ILE A 141 -25.73 -26.58 8.67
C ILE A 141 -24.78 -26.67 7.48
N MET A 142 -24.17 -25.52 7.09
CA MET A 142 -23.22 -25.50 5.97
C MET A 142 -21.95 -26.27 6.30
N ALA A 143 -21.43 -26.17 7.53
CA ALA A 143 -20.25 -26.93 7.95
C ALA A 143 -20.49 -28.46 7.84
N PHE A 144 -21.66 -28.93 8.24
CA PHE A 144 -22.02 -30.33 8.09
C PHE A 144 -22.14 -30.75 6.61
N ARG A 145 -22.70 -29.89 5.75
CA ARG A 145 -22.77 -30.15 4.31
C ARG A 145 -21.37 -30.20 3.67
N ILE A 146 -20.48 -29.27 4.04
CA ILE A 146 -19.11 -29.21 3.56
C ILE A 146 -18.37 -30.52 3.89
N GLU A 147 -18.41 -30.97 5.13
CA GLU A 147 -17.76 -32.22 5.58
C GLU A 147 -18.29 -33.50 4.90
N LYS A 148 -19.54 -33.46 4.42
CA LYS A 148 -20.09 -34.58 3.63
C LYS A 148 -19.58 -34.65 2.20
N ASN A 149 -19.10 -33.54 1.64
CA ASN A 149 -18.74 -33.42 0.23
C ASN A 149 -17.24 -33.19 0.01
N LEU A 150 -16.52 -32.71 1.01
CA LEU A 150 -15.08 -32.41 0.95
C LEU A 150 -14.34 -33.18 2.04
N ASN A 151 -13.14 -33.65 1.72
CA ASN A 151 -12.26 -34.23 2.72
C ASN A 151 -11.57 -33.15 3.58
N LYS A 152 -10.89 -33.57 4.65
CA LYS A 152 -10.23 -32.64 5.59
C LYS A 152 -9.13 -31.79 4.95
N GLU A 153 -8.39 -32.31 3.98
CA GLU A 153 -7.34 -31.58 3.28
C GLU A 153 -7.94 -30.51 2.36
N GLU A 154 -9.00 -30.82 1.65
CA GLU A 154 -9.74 -29.86 0.82
C GLU A 154 -10.33 -28.72 1.67
N ILE A 155 -10.89 -29.02 2.84
CA ILE A 155 -11.40 -28.01 3.78
C ILE A 155 -10.26 -27.11 4.29
N LEU A 156 -9.10 -27.69 4.64
CA LEU A 156 -7.92 -26.94 5.05
C LEU A 156 -7.37 -26.09 3.90
N HIS A 157 -7.34 -26.63 2.68
CA HIS A 157 -6.93 -25.89 1.49
C HIS A 157 -7.78 -24.62 1.30
N LEU A 158 -9.12 -24.76 1.35
CA LEU A 158 -10.03 -23.64 1.27
C LEU A 158 -9.80 -22.65 2.42
N TYR A 159 -9.66 -23.13 3.65
CA TYR A 159 -9.45 -22.29 4.82
C TYR A 159 -8.16 -21.49 4.72
N LEU A 160 -7.03 -22.14 4.47
CA LEU A 160 -5.70 -21.54 4.43
C LEU A 160 -5.52 -20.53 3.29
N ASN A 161 -6.24 -20.69 2.18
CA ASN A 161 -6.21 -19.76 1.07
C ASN A 161 -7.23 -18.62 1.20
N GLN A 162 -8.23 -18.72 2.10
CA GLN A 162 -9.30 -17.74 2.23
C GLN A 162 -9.15 -16.79 3.41
N ILE A 163 -8.58 -17.27 4.53
CA ILE A 163 -8.60 -16.54 5.79
C ILE A 163 -7.81 -15.21 5.70
N TYR A 164 -8.32 -14.20 6.39
CA TYR A 164 -7.70 -12.89 6.47
C TYR A 164 -6.68 -12.79 7.59
N PHE A 165 -5.49 -12.27 7.29
CA PHE A 165 -4.35 -12.16 8.21
C PHE A 165 -4.03 -10.72 8.65
N GLY A 166 -4.80 -9.73 8.22
CA GLY A 166 -4.46 -8.32 8.42
C GLY A 166 -3.60 -7.75 7.29
N ASN A 167 -3.42 -6.43 7.26
CA ASN A 167 -2.63 -5.69 6.26
C ASN A 167 -2.98 -6.05 4.79
N GLY A 168 -4.27 -6.29 4.52
CA GLY A 168 -4.73 -6.68 3.19
C GLY A 168 -4.39 -8.11 2.77
N ALA A 169 -3.71 -8.91 3.59
CA ALA A 169 -3.29 -10.25 3.24
C ALA A 169 -4.40 -11.28 3.45
N TYR A 170 -4.82 -11.91 2.37
CA TYR A 170 -5.75 -13.06 2.35
C TYR A 170 -5.00 -14.32 1.93
N GLY A 171 -5.14 -15.39 2.68
CA GLY A 171 -4.43 -16.65 2.49
C GLY A 171 -3.00 -16.66 3.03
N VAL A 172 -2.52 -17.87 3.32
CA VAL A 172 -1.23 -18.09 4.00
C VAL A 172 -0.01 -17.69 3.17
N GLN A 173 -0.06 -17.82 1.84
CA GLN A 173 1.03 -17.40 0.96
C GLN A 173 1.21 -15.88 1.02
N THR A 174 0.11 -15.14 0.85
CA THR A 174 0.15 -13.67 0.92
C THR A 174 0.58 -13.19 2.30
N ALA A 175 0.17 -13.88 3.37
CA ALA A 175 0.60 -13.55 4.73
C ALA A 175 2.10 -13.82 4.93
N ALA A 176 2.64 -14.94 4.42
CA ALA A 176 4.06 -15.26 4.45
C ALA A 176 4.90 -14.21 3.71
N GLU A 177 4.47 -13.77 2.54
CA GLU A 177 5.10 -12.70 1.77
C GLU A 177 5.04 -11.35 2.50
N THR A 178 3.86 -11.02 3.07
CA THR A 178 3.63 -9.72 3.73
C THR A 178 4.45 -9.56 4.99
N TYR A 179 4.51 -10.60 5.83
CA TYR A 179 5.15 -10.49 7.14
C TYR A 179 6.60 -10.93 7.14
N PHE A 180 7.00 -11.86 6.25
CA PHE A 180 8.34 -12.45 6.27
C PHE A 180 9.09 -12.35 4.95
N GLY A 181 8.44 -11.96 3.84
CA GLY A 181 9.06 -11.92 2.50
C GLY A 181 9.45 -13.29 1.96
N LYS A 182 8.71 -14.34 2.36
CA LYS A 182 9.01 -15.75 2.06
C LYS A 182 7.86 -16.44 1.36
N ASN A 183 8.16 -17.53 0.65
CA ASN A 183 7.15 -18.51 0.30
C ASN A 183 6.63 -19.22 1.54
N VAL A 184 5.37 -19.65 1.50
CA VAL A 184 4.75 -20.39 2.62
C VAL A 184 5.54 -21.65 2.97
N SER A 185 6.14 -22.33 1.97
CA SER A 185 6.97 -23.53 2.16
C SER A 185 8.27 -23.28 2.94
N GLU A 186 8.71 -22.03 3.06
CA GLU A 186 9.96 -21.64 3.73
C GLU A 186 9.74 -21.16 5.18
N LEU A 187 8.50 -21.15 5.63
CA LEU A 187 8.17 -20.71 6.99
C LEU A 187 8.74 -21.64 8.05
N THR A 188 9.36 -21.06 9.06
CA THR A 188 9.77 -21.78 10.27
C THR A 188 8.58 -22.06 11.18
N VAL A 189 8.75 -22.94 12.19
CA VAL A 189 7.70 -23.25 13.16
C VAL A 189 7.27 -22.00 13.94
N ALA A 190 8.21 -21.11 14.29
CA ALA A 190 7.91 -19.84 14.95
C ALA A 190 7.07 -18.90 14.07
N GLU A 191 7.43 -18.78 12.80
CA GLU A 191 6.70 -17.95 11.82
C GLU A 191 5.30 -18.53 11.55
N ALA A 192 5.19 -19.83 11.39
CA ALA A 192 3.93 -20.55 11.23
C ALA A 192 2.98 -20.34 12.42
N ALA A 193 3.51 -20.42 13.64
CA ALA A 193 2.74 -20.19 14.85
C ALA A 193 2.27 -18.73 14.97
N LEU A 194 3.09 -17.77 14.54
CA LEU A 194 2.67 -16.37 14.49
C LEU A 194 1.49 -16.21 13.53
N LEU A 195 1.59 -16.71 12.30
CA LEU A 195 0.50 -16.63 11.32
C LEU A 195 -0.78 -17.29 11.86
N ALA A 196 -0.68 -18.49 12.44
CA ALA A 196 -1.83 -19.19 13.01
C ALA A 196 -2.49 -18.44 14.19
N GLY A 197 -1.77 -17.52 14.81
CA GLY A 197 -2.30 -16.65 15.86
C GLY A 197 -3.15 -15.49 15.37
N LEU A 198 -2.96 -15.02 14.13
CA LEU A 198 -3.57 -13.78 13.61
C LEU A 198 -5.08 -13.86 13.37
N PRO A 199 -5.67 -14.95 12.86
CA PRO A 199 -7.08 -14.99 12.45
C PRO A 199 -8.07 -14.66 13.56
N LYS A 200 -7.72 -14.88 14.82
CA LYS A 200 -8.56 -14.53 15.98
C LYS A 200 -8.95 -13.04 16.01
N ALA A 201 -8.04 -12.14 15.68
CA ALA A 201 -8.27 -10.70 15.55
C ALA A 201 -7.13 -10.07 14.73
N PRO A 202 -7.16 -10.16 13.39
CA PRO A 202 -6.04 -9.85 12.51
C PRO A 202 -5.46 -8.45 12.68
N SER A 203 -6.32 -7.43 12.81
CA SER A 203 -5.86 -6.05 13.03
C SER A 203 -5.22 -5.84 14.41
N LYS A 204 -5.72 -6.55 15.44
CA LYS A 204 -5.18 -6.42 16.81
C LYS A 204 -3.85 -7.14 17.00
N TYR A 205 -3.70 -8.30 16.38
CA TYR A 205 -2.52 -9.16 16.52
C TYR A 205 -1.53 -9.01 15.37
N SER A 206 -1.73 -8.05 14.45
CA SER A 206 -0.76 -7.77 13.39
C SER A 206 0.59 -7.36 13.99
N PRO A 207 1.71 -8.03 13.61
CA PRO A 207 3.02 -7.69 14.14
C PRO A 207 3.53 -6.32 13.69
N HIS A 208 2.97 -5.75 12.61
CA HIS A 208 3.27 -4.40 12.17
C HIS A 208 2.57 -3.31 13.02
N GLU A 209 1.48 -3.66 13.70
CA GLU A 209 0.74 -2.72 14.56
C GLU A 209 1.10 -2.91 16.03
N ASN A 210 1.26 -4.17 16.47
CA ASN A 210 1.59 -4.48 17.85
C ASN A 210 2.38 -5.79 17.96
N LEU A 211 3.71 -5.68 17.92
CA LEU A 211 4.60 -6.83 17.97
C LEU A 211 4.47 -7.61 19.28
N GLU A 212 4.29 -6.92 20.41
CA GLU A 212 4.18 -7.55 21.74
C GLU A 212 2.95 -8.46 21.83
N LEU A 213 1.76 -7.96 21.45
CA LEU A 213 0.55 -8.76 21.42
C LEU A 213 0.63 -9.91 20.41
N SER A 214 1.31 -9.68 19.29
CA SER A 214 1.55 -10.72 18.29
C SER A 214 2.42 -11.84 18.84
N ARG A 215 3.49 -11.51 19.56
CA ARG A 215 4.37 -12.45 20.23
C ARG A 215 3.65 -13.25 21.33
N GLN A 216 2.86 -12.61 22.15
CA GLN A 216 2.03 -13.29 23.16
C GLN A 216 1.08 -14.30 22.51
N ARG A 217 0.51 -13.94 21.37
CA ARG A 217 -0.38 -14.84 20.63
C ARG A 217 0.38 -16.00 19.97
N GLN A 218 1.57 -15.74 19.42
CA GLN A 218 2.49 -16.76 18.92
C GLN A 218 2.86 -17.77 20.01
N SER A 219 3.25 -17.30 21.19
CA SER A 219 3.58 -18.17 22.33
C SER A 219 2.42 -19.09 22.70
N TYR A 220 1.21 -18.53 22.75
CA TYR A 220 0.01 -19.34 22.97
C TYR A 220 -0.15 -20.46 21.91
N VAL A 221 0.10 -20.16 20.62
CA VAL A 221 -0.01 -21.20 19.57
C VAL A 221 1.05 -22.27 19.73
N LEU A 222 2.30 -21.91 20.02
CA LEU A 222 3.39 -22.86 20.26
C LEU A 222 3.14 -23.76 21.47
N GLU A 223 2.59 -23.20 22.57
CA GLU A 223 2.16 -23.97 23.74
C GLU A 223 1.04 -24.96 23.36
N ARG A 224 0.04 -24.51 22.58
CA ARG A 224 -1.02 -25.39 22.07
C ARG A 224 -0.47 -26.50 21.19
N MET A 225 0.50 -26.21 20.30
CA MET A 225 1.15 -27.24 19.49
C MET A 225 1.87 -28.28 20.34
N ALA A 226 2.46 -27.88 21.46
CA ALA A 226 3.09 -28.81 22.40
C ALA A 226 2.05 -29.64 23.17
N GLU A 227 0.95 -29.03 23.63
CA GLU A 227 -0.15 -29.73 24.30
C GLU A 227 -0.83 -30.78 23.41
N GLU A 228 -0.96 -30.50 22.11
CA GLU A 228 -1.52 -31.45 21.13
C GLU A 228 -0.45 -32.44 20.57
N GLY A 229 0.79 -32.39 21.06
CA GLY A 229 1.85 -33.35 20.70
C GLY A 229 2.47 -33.15 19.33
N TYR A 230 2.25 -32.00 18.66
CA TYR A 230 2.86 -31.68 17.37
C TYR A 230 4.32 -31.30 17.46
N ILE A 231 4.74 -30.72 18.60
CA ILE A 231 6.12 -30.38 18.93
C ILE A 231 6.39 -30.74 20.40
N THR A 232 7.65 -30.82 20.81
CA THR A 232 7.98 -31.03 22.23
C THR A 232 7.90 -29.70 23.02
N ALA A 233 7.76 -29.78 24.35
CA ALA A 233 7.76 -28.60 25.22
C ALA A 233 9.08 -27.81 25.11
N GLU A 234 10.21 -28.50 24.93
CA GLU A 234 11.53 -27.87 24.71
C GLU A 234 11.60 -27.16 23.36
N GLN A 235 11.01 -27.75 22.31
CA GLN A 235 10.89 -27.07 21.00
C GLN A 235 10.03 -25.83 21.11
N ALA A 236 8.89 -25.89 21.79
CA ALA A 236 8.04 -24.71 22.01
C ALA A 236 8.80 -23.56 22.69
N LYS A 237 9.53 -23.84 23.76
CA LYS A 237 10.35 -22.83 24.46
C LYS A 237 11.43 -22.23 23.56
N ARG A 238 12.11 -23.03 22.74
CA ARG A 238 13.13 -22.54 21.80
C ARG A 238 12.51 -21.63 20.73
N GLU A 239 11.37 -22.03 20.15
CA GLU A 239 10.72 -21.26 19.10
C GLU A 239 10.07 -19.98 19.65
N ILE A 240 9.61 -19.95 20.91
CA ILE A 240 9.17 -18.73 21.61
C ILE A 240 10.32 -17.74 21.77
N ALA A 241 11.52 -18.22 22.15
CA ALA A 241 12.69 -17.37 22.34
C ALA A 241 13.34 -16.89 21.03
N ARG A 242 12.97 -17.52 19.91
CA ARG A 242 13.56 -17.23 18.58
C ARG A 242 13.21 -15.81 18.13
N PRO A 243 14.20 -14.98 17.73
CA PRO A 243 13.92 -13.67 17.15
C PRO A 243 13.20 -13.81 15.80
N LEU A 244 12.15 -13.04 15.60
CA LEU A 244 11.44 -12.96 14.31
C LEU A 244 12.02 -11.83 13.48
N LYS A 245 12.38 -12.15 12.24
CA LYS A 245 12.76 -11.16 11.25
C LYS A 245 11.52 -10.81 10.42
N LEU A 246 10.87 -9.73 10.78
CA LEU A 246 9.73 -9.22 10.03
C LEU A 246 10.19 -8.37 8.85
N MET A 247 9.47 -8.45 7.75
CA MET A 247 9.59 -7.46 6.68
C MET A 247 9.05 -6.12 7.18
N PRO A 248 9.65 -5.00 6.81
CA PRO A 248 9.04 -3.70 7.03
C PRO A 248 7.63 -3.67 6.44
N LYS A 249 6.69 -2.98 7.09
CA LYS A 249 5.39 -2.72 6.50
C LYS A 249 5.67 -2.07 5.14
N LYS A 250 5.30 -2.73 4.04
CA LYS A 250 5.48 -2.19 2.70
C LYS A 250 4.65 -0.90 2.59
N LEU A 251 5.26 0.22 2.90
CA LEU A 251 4.85 1.51 2.42
C LEU A 251 5.36 1.60 0.99
N ASP A 252 4.45 1.47 0.03
CA ASP A 252 4.57 1.93 -1.37
C ASP A 252 5.81 1.51 -2.21
N SER A 253 6.62 0.54 -1.79
CA SER A 253 7.78 0.09 -2.57
C SER A 253 7.43 -0.59 -3.91
N LEU A 254 6.14 -0.94 -4.12
CA LEU A 254 5.63 -1.45 -5.39
C LEU A 254 5.39 -0.34 -6.43
N TRP A 255 5.43 0.95 -6.01
CA TRP A 255 5.05 2.06 -6.85
C TRP A 255 6.25 2.90 -7.28
N VAL A 256 7.24 2.25 -7.90
CA VAL A 256 8.40 2.98 -8.44
C VAL A 256 8.00 3.97 -9.54
N GLY A 257 6.95 3.62 -10.31
CA GLY A 257 6.38 4.44 -11.39
C GLY A 257 4.85 4.56 -11.27
N PRO A 258 4.29 5.23 -10.23
CA PRO A 258 2.85 5.21 -9.99
C PRO A 258 2.03 5.83 -11.12
N TYR A 259 2.51 6.88 -11.78
CA TYR A 259 1.85 7.47 -12.94
C TYR A 259 1.79 6.50 -14.12
N PHE A 260 2.90 5.79 -14.38
CA PHE A 260 2.93 4.77 -15.44
C PHE A 260 1.99 3.60 -15.10
N THR A 261 2.05 3.10 -13.89
CA THR A 261 1.22 1.97 -13.44
C THR A 261 -0.27 2.31 -13.48
N GLU A 262 -0.63 3.56 -13.17
CA GLU A 262 -2.02 4.03 -13.29
C GLU A 262 -2.49 4.09 -14.76
N GLU A 263 -1.66 4.48 -15.70
CA GLU A 263 -2.01 4.41 -17.12
C GLU A 263 -2.17 2.95 -17.59
N VAL A 264 -1.31 2.03 -17.12
CA VAL A 264 -1.48 0.59 -17.35
C VAL A 264 -2.81 0.11 -16.79
N ARG A 265 -3.17 0.50 -15.57
CA ARG A 265 -4.45 0.16 -14.93
C ARG A 265 -5.64 0.58 -15.80
N LYS A 266 -5.67 1.85 -16.22
CA LYS A 266 -6.74 2.39 -17.07
C LYS A 266 -6.85 1.65 -18.42
N TYR A 267 -5.70 1.35 -19.01
CA TYR A 267 -5.66 0.58 -20.27
C TYR A 267 -6.25 -0.83 -20.09
N LEU A 268 -5.87 -1.52 -19.03
CA LEU A 268 -6.35 -2.87 -18.74
C LEU A 268 -7.85 -2.89 -18.41
N GLU A 269 -8.32 -1.91 -17.63
CA GLU A 269 -9.72 -1.75 -17.28
C GLU A 269 -10.58 -1.53 -18.52
N LEU A 270 -10.13 -0.66 -19.46
CA LEU A 270 -10.81 -0.41 -20.72
C LEU A 270 -10.82 -1.65 -21.62
N LYS A 271 -9.73 -2.41 -21.66
CA LYS A 271 -9.55 -3.55 -22.58
C LYS A 271 -10.19 -4.84 -22.08
N TYR A 272 -10.11 -5.13 -20.79
CA TYR A 272 -10.50 -6.41 -20.19
C TYR A 272 -11.66 -6.29 -19.20
N GLY A 273 -12.03 -5.07 -18.81
CA GLY A 273 -13.03 -4.80 -17.78
C GLY A 273 -12.52 -4.92 -16.36
N GLU A 274 -13.27 -4.33 -15.44
CA GLU A 274 -12.93 -4.24 -14.00
C GLU A 274 -12.80 -5.64 -13.36
N GLU A 275 -13.69 -6.55 -13.72
CA GLU A 275 -13.69 -7.89 -13.13
C GLU A 275 -12.41 -8.67 -13.45
N GLN A 276 -11.98 -8.67 -14.72
CA GLN A 276 -10.76 -9.35 -15.14
C GLN A 276 -9.52 -8.66 -14.53
N LEU A 277 -9.53 -7.33 -14.45
CA LEU A 277 -8.43 -6.56 -13.85
C LEU A 277 -8.21 -6.87 -12.37
N TYR A 278 -9.28 -6.90 -11.57
CA TYR A 278 -9.15 -7.00 -10.11
C TYR A 278 -9.34 -8.41 -9.54
N LYS A 279 -9.82 -9.36 -10.37
CA LYS A 279 -10.08 -10.73 -9.93
C LYS A 279 -9.44 -11.80 -10.82
N GLY A 280 -9.09 -11.45 -12.06
CA GLY A 280 -8.66 -12.41 -13.07
C GLY A 280 -7.20 -12.87 -12.95
N GLY A 281 -6.36 -12.20 -12.15
CA GLY A 281 -4.97 -12.61 -11.96
C GLY A 281 -4.09 -12.46 -13.19
N LEU A 282 -4.23 -11.34 -13.92
CA LEU A 282 -3.42 -11.07 -15.10
C LEU A 282 -1.94 -10.93 -14.75
N GLU A 283 -1.07 -11.43 -15.61
CA GLU A 283 0.36 -11.13 -15.62
C GLU A 283 0.65 -10.15 -16.75
N VAL A 284 1.03 -8.93 -16.40
CA VAL A 284 1.16 -7.80 -17.32
C VAL A 284 2.61 -7.40 -17.43
N TYR A 285 3.23 -7.65 -18.55
CA TYR A 285 4.62 -7.30 -18.82
C TYR A 285 4.67 -5.96 -19.56
N THR A 286 5.42 -5.00 -19.01
CA THR A 286 5.51 -3.65 -19.52
C THR A 286 6.91 -3.29 -20.00
N THR A 287 7.05 -2.11 -20.59
CA THR A 287 8.30 -1.59 -21.12
C THR A 287 9.09 -0.73 -20.13
N LEU A 288 8.52 -0.47 -18.93
CA LEU A 288 9.16 0.38 -17.92
C LEU A 288 10.49 -0.21 -17.46
N ASP A 289 11.52 0.63 -17.45
CA ASP A 289 12.84 0.34 -16.88
C ASP A 289 12.92 0.94 -15.48
N VAL A 290 13.15 0.10 -14.47
CA VAL A 290 13.11 0.51 -13.06
C VAL A 290 14.20 1.53 -12.71
N GLU A 291 15.43 1.37 -13.23
CA GLU A 291 16.52 2.29 -12.92
C GLU A 291 16.35 3.63 -13.65
N MET A 292 15.87 3.61 -14.88
CA MET A 292 15.52 4.82 -15.61
C MET A 292 14.35 5.56 -14.92
N GLN A 293 13.35 4.83 -14.44
CA GLN A 293 12.23 5.41 -13.69
C GLN A 293 12.67 6.04 -12.37
N LYS A 294 13.55 5.39 -11.60
CA LYS A 294 14.12 5.97 -10.38
C LYS A 294 14.89 7.24 -10.66
N THR A 295 15.66 7.24 -11.76
CA THR A 295 16.43 8.40 -12.20
C THR A 295 15.51 9.54 -12.62
N ALA A 296 14.44 9.23 -13.36
CA ALA A 296 13.43 10.21 -13.75
C ALA A 296 12.71 10.83 -12.53
N ASN A 297 12.31 10.01 -11.55
CA ASN A 297 11.72 10.48 -10.31
C ASN A 297 12.66 11.46 -9.59
N ARG A 298 13.94 11.08 -9.44
CA ARG A 298 14.95 11.92 -8.79
C ARG A 298 15.18 13.22 -9.57
N ALA A 299 15.30 13.17 -10.89
CA ALA A 299 15.50 14.36 -11.71
C ALA A 299 14.35 15.36 -11.61
N VAL A 300 13.10 14.87 -11.55
CA VAL A 300 11.92 15.72 -11.36
C VAL A 300 11.89 16.30 -9.95
N ASP A 301 12.15 15.49 -8.90
CA ASP A 301 12.17 15.97 -7.51
C ASP A 301 13.27 17.05 -7.32
N GLU A 302 14.51 16.75 -7.71
CA GLU A 302 15.64 17.68 -7.58
C GLU A 302 15.42 18.97 -8.38
N GLY A 303 14.99 18.84 -9.64
CA GLY A 303 14.75 19.98 -10.53
C GLY A 303 13.63 20.90 -10.03
N LEU A 304 12.55 20.32 -9.51
CA LEU A 304 11.44 21.11 -8.93
C LEU A 304 11.86 21.81 -7.64
N ARG A 305 12.61 21.14 -6.76
CA ARG A 305 13.14 21.74 -5.53
C ARG A 305 14.11 22.86 -5.83
N GLU A 306 15.00 22.67 -6.80
CA GLU A 306 15.94 23.72 -7.23
C GLU A 306 15.19 24.92 -7.82
N TYR A 307 14.23 24.67 -8.71
CA TYR A 307 13.38 25.73 -9.26
C TYR A 307 12.64 26.50 -8.18
N ASP A 308 12.04 25.80 -7.22
CA ASP A 308 11.26 26.40 -6.15
C ASP A 308 12.13 27.24 -5.21
N LYS A 309 13.34 26.76 -4.88
CA LYS A 309 14.32 27.50 -4.07
C LYS A 309 14.77 28.81 -4.72
N ARG A 310 14.86 28.87 -6.05
CA ARG A 310 15.13 30.14 -6.76
C ARG A 310 14.06 31.22 -6.54
N ARG A 311 12.85 30.82 -6.20
CA ARG A 311 11.73 31.72 -5.87
C ARG A 311 11.77 32.22 -4.43
N GLY A 312 12.59 31.64 -3.58
CA GLY A 312 12.76 31.98 -2.18
C GLY A 312 11.92 31.12 -1.21
N TYR A 313 12.08 31.41 0.06
CA TYR A 313 11.46 30.66 1.16
C TYR A 313 10.06 31.17 1.47
N ARG A 314 9.08 30.26 1.54
CA ARG A 314 7.67 30.58 1.78
C ARG A 314 7.26 30.63 3.25
N GLY A 315 8.19 30.32 4.14
CA GLY A 315 7.90 30.23 5.58
C GLY A 315 7.78 28.78 6.09
N PRO A 316 7.52 28.62 7.38
CA PRO A 316 7.41 27.31 8.01
C PRO A 316 6.18 26.55 7.51
N VAL A 317 6.24 25.22 7.57
CA VAL A 317 5.11 24.33 7.24
C VAL A 317 3.98 24.48 8.26
N LYS A 318 4.35 24.67 9.53
CA LYS A 318 3.46 24.86 10.69
C LYS A 318 4.22 25.65 11.74
N VAL A 319 3.50 26.36 12.59
CA VAL A 319 4.04 27.00 13.80
C VAL A 319 3.43 26.29 15.02
N LEU A 320 4.27 25.88 15.96
CA LEU A 320 3.86 25.28 17.23
C LEU A 320 3.58 26.41 18.21
N ILE A 321 2.33 26.51 18.67
CA ILE A 321 1.86 27.68 19.43
C ILE A 321 2.16 27.53 20.91
N ASP A 322 2.15 26.27 21.43
CA ASP A 322 2.34 26.00 22.86
C ASP A 322 3.19 24.75 23.10
N GLY A 323 3.50 24.50 24.38
CA GLY A 323 4.32 23.36 24.81
C GLY A 323 3.65 21.99 24.63
N GLU A 324 2.32 21.92 24.59
CA GLU A 324 1.59 20.68 24.35
C GLU A 324 1.70 20.26 22.87
N GLU A 325 1.50 21.20 21.94
CA GLU A 325 1.73 20.97 20.52
C GLU A 325 3.17 20.59 20.20
N ALA A 326 4.15 21.23 20.86
CA ALA A 326 5.56 20.90 20.70
C ALA A 326 5.88 19.49 21.21
N SER A 327 5.32 19.10 22.35
CA SER A 327 5.49 17.75 22.90
C SER A 327 4.85 16.69 22.02
N GLN A 328 3.64 16.94 21.53
CA GLN A 328 2.96 16.00 20.62
C GLN A 328 3.71 15.86 19.29
N PHE A 329 4.21 16.97 18.74
CA PHE A 329 5.04 16.94 17.53
C PHE A 329 6.31 16.08 17.73
N ALA A 330 7.00 16.25 18.86
CA ALA A 330 8.19 15.47 19.17
C ALA A 330 7.89 13.97 19.30
N ILE A 331 6.80 13.59 19.97
CA ILE A 331 6.36 12.19 20.09
C ILE A 331 6.07 11.57 18.72
N ASP A 332 5.37 12.28 17.85
CA ASP A 332 5.01 11.77 16.53
C ASP A 332 6.23 11.69 15.60
N ALA A 333 7.15 12.64 15.71
CA ALA A 333 8.43 12.58 15.00
C ALA A 333 9.28 11.38 15.46
N ASP A 334 9.37 11.11 16.77
CA ASP A 334 10.09 9.96 17.31
C ASP A 334 9.48 8.63 16.86
N LYS A 335 8.15 8.50 16.84
CA LYS A 335 7.47 7.32 16.26
C LYS A 335 7.82 7.12 14.79
N LYS A 336 7.90 8.20 14.01
CA LYS A 336 8.31 8.13 12.61
C LYS A 336 9.77 7.69 12.48
N LEU A 337 10.66 8.21 13.32
CA LEU A 337 12.08 7.83 13.33
C LEU A 337 12.34 6.37 13.71
N LEU A 338 11.46 5.75 14.50
CA LEU A 338 11.53 4.30 14.79
C LEU A 338 11.33 3.44 13.54
N ASN A 339 10.44 3.85 12.65
CA ASN A 339 10.13 3.14 11.41
C ASN A 339 11.05 3.55 10.26
N GLU A 340 11.47 4.81 10.23
CA GLU A 340 12.28 5.42 9.20
C GLU A 340 13.46 6.17 9.84
N PRO A 341 14.56 5.49 10.18
CA PRO A 341 15.71 6.13 10.80
C PRO A 341 16.35 7.16 9.86
N PRO A 342 17.00 8.22 10.41
CA PRO A 342 17.64 9.25 9.63
C PRO A 342 18.69 8.66 8.69
N ALA A 343 18.60 9.00 7.41
CA ALA A 343 19.53 8.56 6.38
C ALA A 343 19.80 9.71 5.39
N ALA A 344 20.97 9.71 4.79
CA ALA A 344 21.37 10.71 3.80
C ALA A 344 20.33 10.84 2.69
N GLY A 345 19.97 12.08 2.34
CA GLY A 345 18.97 12.41 1.33
C GLY A 345 17.51 12.33 1.77
N LYS A 346 17.20 11.75 2.95
CA LYS A 346 15.82 11.72 3.48
C LYS A 346 15.40 13.06 4.07
N ILE A 347 14.14 13.39 3.85
CA ILE A 347 13.52 14.64 4.31
C ILE A 347 12.59 14.38 5.50
N TYR A 348 12.73 15.22 6.52
CA TYR A 348 11.93 15.19 7.74
C TYR A 348 11.37 16.56 8.07
N LEU A 349 10.33 16.59 8.90
CA LEU A 349 9.88 17.81 9.56
C LEU A 349 10.68 17.98 10.86
N ALA A 350 11.19 19.17 11.08
CA ALA A 350 11.95 19.52 12.27
C ALA A 350 11.42 20.82 12.89
N ALA A 351 11.36 20.87 14.21
CA ALA A 351 11.01 22.09 14.93
C ALA A 351 12.27 22.94 15.14
N VAL A 352 12.17 24.24 14.87
CA VAL A 352 13.23 25.21 15.18
C VAL A 352 13.31 25.38 16.68
N SER A 353 14.48 25.07 17.27
CA SER A 353 14.75 25.24 18.70
C SER A 353 15.55 26.50 19.01
N GLY A 354 16.29 27.03 18.06
CA GLY A 354 17.06 28.26 18.27
C GLY A 354 17.95 28.67 17.11
N PHE A 355 18.53 29.84 17.23
CA PHE A 355 19.47 30.39 16.28
C PHE A 355 20.77 30.84 16.95
N ASN A 356 21.89 30.30 16.49
CA ASN A 356 23.21 30.67 16.98
C ASN A 356 23.79 31.81 16.12
N LYS A 357 23.77 33.03 16.66
CA LYS A 357 24.24 34.25 15.96
C LYS A 357 25.76 34.24 15.67
N LYS A 358 26.59 33.53 16.48
CA LYS A 358 28.05 33.51 16.27
C LYS A 358 28.43 32.73 15.01
N ASN A 359 27.78 31.59 14.78
CA ASN A 359 28.10 30.66 13.71
C ASN A 359 27.09 30.73 12.55
N ASN A 360 26.05 31.56 12.66
CA ASN A 360 24.94 31.62 11.71
C ASN A 360 24.35 30.22 11.41
N THR A 361 24.08 29.46 12.47
CA THR A 361 23.48 28.12 12.36
C THR A 361 22.09 28.11 12.99
N LEU A 362 21.15 27.42 12.34
CA LEU A 362 19.82 27.16 12.85
C LEU A 362 19.84 25.81 13.58
N SER A 363 19.42 25.81 14.84
CA SER A 363 19.22 24.58 15.64
C SER A 363 17.81 24.09 15.43
N VAL A 364 17.65 22.82 15.13
CA VAL A 364 16.36 22.18 14.86
C VAL A 364 16.31 20.78 15.48
N ASP A 365 15.08 20.35 15.81
CA ASP A 365 14.86 19.07 16.48
C ASP A 365 13.86 18.22 15.69
N ILE A 366 14.24 16.97 15.38
CA ILE A 366 13.38 15.94 14.80
C ILE A 366 13.02 14.96 15.92
N GLY A 367 11.92 15.22 16.62
CA GLY A 367 11.60 14.51 17.85
C GLY A 367 12.66 14.75 18.93
N SER A 368 13.22 13.70 19.48
CA SER A 368 14.31 13.74 20.47
C SER A 368 15.71 13.94 19.83
N ARG A 369 15.80 14.02 18.51
CA ARG A 369 17.07 14.13 17.78
C ARG A 369 17.40 15.58 17.45
N HIS A 370 18.57 16.02 17.87
CA HIS A 370 19.07 17.38 17.63
C HIS A 370 19.87 17.47 16.34
N GLY A 371 19.73 18.56 15.63
CA GLY A 371 20.48 18.83 14.40
C GLY A 371 20.72 20.31 14.16
N THR A 372 21.59 20.61 13.20
CA THR A 372 21.85 21.99 12.77
C THR A 372 21.83 22.11 11.26
N ILE A 373 21.41 23.30 10.83
CA ILE A 373 21.47 23.77 9.44
C ILE A 373 22.49 24.91 9.40
N SER A 374 23.55 24.75 8.60
CA SER A 374 24.56 25.80 8.39
C SER A 374 23.99 26.92 7.52
N LYS A 375 24.61 28.13 7.60
CA LYS A 375 24.25 29.23 6.70
C LYS A 375 24.26 28.81 5.22
N ALA A 376 25.28 28.10 4.80
CA ALA A 376 25.41 27.63 3.41
C ALA A 376 24.25 26.69 2.99
N ASP A 377 23.76 25.88 3.92
CA ASP A 377 22.69 24.90 3.68
C ASP A 377 21.26 25.54 3.67
N MET A 378 21.14 26.85 3.92
CA MET A 378 19.90 27.62 3.89
C MET A 378 20.06 28.98 3.19
N GLU A 379 21.15 29.19 2.46
CA GLU A 379 21.48 30.48 1.82
C GLU A 379 20.43 30.91 0.77
N TRP A 380 19.72 29.95 0.19
CA TRP A 380 18.61 30.18 -0.73
C TRP A 380 17.35 30.75 -0.07
N ALA A 381 17.22 30.64 1.26
CA ALA A 381 16.03 31.07 2.02
C ALA A 381 15.95 32.60 2.10
N LYS A 382 15.56 33.21 0.99
CA LYS A 382 15.29 34.63 0.81
C LYS A 382 13.79 34.88 0.78
N HIS A 383 13.38 36.14 0.76
CA HIS A 383 11.97 36.46 0.65
C HIS A 383 11.37 35.90 -0.63
N PHE A 384 10.26 35.17 -0.50
CA PHE A 384 9.57 34.54 -1.63
C PHE A 384 9.05 35.57 -2.64
N ASN A 385 9.35 35.37 -3.92
CA ASN A 385 8.81 36.15 -5.03
C ASN A 385 8.15 35.23 -6.06
N PRO A 386 6.83 35.28 -6.26
CA PRO A 386 6.12 34.39 -7.18
C PRO A 386 6.40 34.65 -8.65
N THR A 387 6.86 35.86 -9.02
CA THR A 387 7.02 36.29 -10.42
C THR A 387 8.47 36.36 -10.91
N LYS A 388 9.41 36.50 -10.00
CA LYS A 388 10.83 36.65 -10.31
C LYS A 388 11.65 35.67 -9.46
N GLU A 389 12.88 35.43 -9.88
CA GLU A 389 13.86 34.82 -8.98
C GLU A 389 14.07 35.74 -7.77
N ALA A 390 14.23 35.15 -6.60
CA ALA A 390 14.47 35.91 -5.39
C ALA A 390 15.78 36.70 -5.53
N ASP A 391 15.71 38.03 -5.43
CA ASP A 391 16.87 38.90 -5.57
C ASP A 391 17.99 38.50 -4.60
N GLY A 392 19.24 38.57 -5.07
CA GLY A 392 20.43 38.14 -4.34
C GLY A 392 20.77 38.92 -3.07
N GLY A 393 19.76 39.49 -2.40
CA GLY A 393 19.93 40.22 -1.14
C GLY A 393 20.64 39.34 -0.10
N LYS A 394 21.65 39.91 0.57
CA LYS A 394 22.30 39.27 1.72
C LYS A 394 21.20 38.96 2.75
N ILE A 395 21.14 37.75 3.25
CA ILE A 395 20.30 37.41 4.41
C ILE A 395 20.95 38.16 5.61
N GLU A 396 20.53 39.39 5.83
CA GLU A 396 21.12 40.21 6.89
C GLU A 396 20.81 39.69 8.28
N GLU A 397 19.66 38.99 8.44
CA GLU A 397 19.31 38.35 9.70
C GLU A 397 18.44 37.10 9.47
N LEU A 398 19.04 35.92 9.49
CA LEU A 398 18.33 34.66 9.51
C LEU A 398 17.32 34.55 10.68
N SER A 399 17.61 35.25 11.78
CA SER A 399 16.69 35.36 12.92
C SER A 399 15.36 36.02 12.59
N LYS A 400 15.23 36.71 11.44
CA LYS A 400 13.94 37.28 10.98
C LYS A 400 13.11 36.29 10.20
N LEU A 401 13.73 35.22 9.67
CA LEU A 401 13.06 34.20 8.86
C LEU A 401 12.57 33.01 9.68
N PHE A 402 13.19 32.74 10.83
CA PHE A 402 12.92 31.56 11.65
C PHE A 402 12.75 31.95 13.10
N THR A 403 11.66 31.51 13.70
CA THR A 403 11.38 31.67 15.12
C THR A 403 11.33 30.30 15.83
N PRO A 404 11.72 30.20 17.10
CA PRO A 404 11.51 28.97 17.86
C PRO A 404 10.05 28.53 17.80
N GLY A 405 9.81 27.26 17.53
CA GLY A 405 8.48 26.72 17.31
C GLY A 405 8.07 26.58 15.83
N ASP A 406 8.80 27.21 14.91
CA ASP A 406 8.58 26.97 13.47
C ASP A 406 8.91 25.54 13.11
N VAL A 407 8.03 24.87 12.36
CA VAL A 407 8.30 23.55 11.78
C VAL A 407 8.76 23.72 10.33
N VAL A 408 9.95 23.24 10.05
CA VAL A 408 10.59 23.35 8.73
C VAL A 408 10.89 21.99 8.14
N GLN A 409 10.97 21.89 6.81
CA GLN A 409 11.48 20.68 6.14
C GLN A 409 13.00 20.71 6.14
N VAL A 410 13.61 19.56 6.51
CA VAL A 410 15.06 19.39 6.52
C VAL A 410 15.46 18.10 5.85
N MET A 411 16.54 18.14 5.08
CA MET A 411 17.16 16.95 4.49
C MET A 411 18.40 16.57 5.30
N VAL A 412 18.53 15.29 5.62
CA VAL A 412 19.72 14.74 6.28
C VAL A 412 20.88 14.67 5.27
N LYS A 413 22.02 15.30 5.56
CA LYS A 413 23.20 15.33 4.67
C LYS A 413 23.94 14.01 4.68
N GLU A 414 24.10 13.41 5.83
CA GLU A 414 24.88 12.18 6.04
C GLU A 414 24.15 11.25 6.99
N THR A 415 24.18 9.97 6.70
CA THR A 415 23.60 8.96 7.59
C THR A 415 24.35 8.97 8.94
N PRO A 416 23.65 9.16 10.06
CA PRO A 416 24.31 9.25 11.36
C PRO A 416 24.97 7.92 11.75
N THR A 417 26.17 8.00 12.31
CA THR A 417 26.98 6.83 12.71
C THR A 417 26.49 6.15 14.00
N SER A 418 25.66 6.83 14.78
CA SER A 418 25.05 6.29 15.99
C SER A 418 23.63 6.80 16.23
N PRO A 419 22.80 6.09 16.99
CA PRO A 419 21.43 6.50 17.28
C PRO A 419 21.29 7.89 17.92
N ASN A 420 22.31 8.39 18.63
CA ASN A 420 22.30 9.69 19.30
C ASN A 420 23.22 10.73 18.62
N ALA A 421 23.75 10.44 17.43
CA ALA A 421 24.60 11.40 16.72
C ALA A 421 23.82 12.67 16.37
N PHE A 422 24.50 13.80 16.46
CA PHE A 422 23.99 15.08 16.06
C PHE A 422 23.79 15.11 14.53
N LEU A 423 22.68 15.67 14.04
CA LEU A 423 22.32 15.63 12.63
C LEU A 423 22.86 16.86 11.88
N SER A 424 23.56 16.63 10.79
CA SER A 424 23.90 17.67 9.80
C SER A 424 22.80 17.73 8.75
N LEU A 425 22.16 18.90 8.63
CA LEU A 425 20.90 19.06 7.88
C LEU A 425 21.02 20.20 6.83
N LYS A 426 20.20 20.10 5.78
CA LYS A 426 19.92 21.18 4.84
C LYS A 426 18.48 21.62 4.97
N LEU A 427 18.21 22.91 4.83
CA LEU A 427 16.86 23.43 4.72
C LEU A 427 16.23 22.99 3.40
N GLU A 428 15.02 22.49 3.45
CA GLU A 428 14.21 22.09 2.31
C GLU A 428 12.85 22.76 2.34
N GLN A 429 12.20 22.76 1.18
CA GLN A 429 10.78 23.13 1.10
C GLN A 429 10.12 22.31 0.00
N GLU A 430 8.85 21.98 0.19
CA GLU A 430 8.08 21.24 -0.79
C GLU A 430 7.77 22.13 -2.00
N PRO A 431 8.08 21.71 -3.23
CA PRO A 431 7.77 22.49 -4.41
C PRO A 431 6.27 22.68 -4.61
N THR A 432 5.86 23.89 -4.98
CA THR A 432 4.49 24.17 -5.46
C THR A 432 4.35 23.99 -6.96
N ALA A 433 5.44 24.17 -7.69
CA ALA A 433 5.51 23.90 -9.11
C ALA A 433 5.39 22.40 -9.39
N GLN A 434 4.89 22.07 -10.58
CA GLN A 434 4.74 20.71 -11.05
C GLN A 434 5.47 20.55 -12.38
N ALA A 435 6.01 19.37 -12.61
CA ALA A 435 6.65 19.01 -13.87
C ALA A 435 6.25 17.59 -14.28
N SER A 436 6.49 17.24 -15.53
CA SER A 436 6.40 15.88 -16.04
C SER A 436 7.63 15.51 -16.83
N LEU A 437 7.95 14.22 -16.85
CA LEU A 437 9.03 13.65 -17.64
C LEU A 437 8.54 12.37 -18.30
N LEU A 438 8.81 12.22 -19.60
CA LEU A 438 8.55 11.02 -20.37
C LEU A 438 9.84 10.63 -21.10
N ALA A 439 10.31 9.40 -20.87
CA ALA A 439 11.43 8.81 -21.61
C ALA A 439 10.90 7.68 -22.49
N MET A 440 11.19 7.77 -23.79
CA MET A 440 10.74 6.81 -24.80
C MET A 440 11.94 6.33 -25.64
N GLU A 441 11.87 5.08 -26.06
CA GLU A 441 12.75 4.52 -27.06
C GLU A 441 12.28 4.95 -28.45
N PRO A 442 13.09 5.65 -29.24
CA PRO A 442 12.63 6.23 -30.50
C PRO A 442 12.22 5.20 -31.56
N GLU A 443 12.89 4.05 -31.59
CA GLU A 443 12.66 3.02 -32.62
C GLU A 443 11.36 2.26 -32.42
N THR A 444 11.01 1.97 -31.16
CA THR A 444 9.85 1.13 -30.81
C THR A 444 8.68 1.92 -30.26
N GLY A 445 8.90 3.16 -29.81
CA GLY A 445 7.91 3.95 -29.07
C GLY A 445 7.69 3.46 -27.63
N ALA A 446 8.53 2.53 -27.13
CA ALA A 446 8.40 1.96 -25.81
C ALA A 446 8.68 3.01 -24.72
N ILE A 447 7.73 3.21 -23.81
CA ILE A 447 7.89 4.11 -22.66
C ILE A 447 8.75 3.41 -21.62
N LYS A 448 9.92 4.00 -21.34
CA LYS A 448 10.90 3.48 -20.37
C LYS A 448 10.76 4.12 -18.99
N ALA A 449 10.33 5.38 -18.92
CA ALA A 449 10.01 6.06 -17.67
C ALA A 449 8.93 7.11 -17.87
N MET A 450 8.08 7.31 -16.86
CA MET A 450 7.01 8.31 -16.87
C MET A 450 6.82 8.90 -15.46
N VAL A 451 6.94 10.21 -15.38
CA VAL A 451 6.65 11.00 -14.17
C VAL A 451 5.61 12.06 -14.53
N GLY A 452 4.48 12.07 -13.86
CA GLY A 452 3.37 12.98 -14.16
C GLY A 452 3.22 14.17 -13.19
N GLY A 453 4.04 14.21 -12.15
CA GLY A 453 4.00 15.26 -11.12
C GLY A 453 5.03 15.04 -10.03
N PHE A 454 5.10 15.96 -9.08
CA PHE A 454 6.02 15.88 -7.95
C PHE A 454 5.71 14.70 -7.01
N ASP A 455 4.44 14.54 -6.65
CA ASP A 455 3.99 13.52 -5.70
C ASP A 455 2.63 12.95 -6.12
N PHE A 456 2.61 11.66 -6.47
CA PHE A 456 1.41 10.96 -6.90
C PHE A 456 0.35 10.88 -5.79
N SER A 457 0.76 10.78 -4.52
CA SER A 457 -0.18 10.69 -3.40
C SER A 457 -0.99 11.98 -3.21
N LYS A 458 -0.42 13.13 -3.60
CA LYS A 458 -1.06 14.45 -3.53
C LYS A 458 -1.79 14.83 -4.80
N SER A 459 -1.32 14.37 -5.96
CA SER A 459 -1.93 14.66 -7.26
C SER A 459 -1.73 13.51 -8.22
N GLN A 460 -2.81 12.79 -8.51
CA GLN A 460 -2.84 11.71 -9.50
C GLN A 460 -2.97 12.22 -10.94
N PHE A 461 -3.11 13.54 -11.13
CA PHE A 461 -3.17 14.14 -12.46
C PHE A 461 -1.85 13.95 -13.19
N ASN A 462 -1.86 13.10 -14.22
CA ASN A 462 -0.68 12.76 -15.00
C ASN A 462 -0.39 13.83 -16.06
N ARG A 463 0.51 14.75 -15.77
CA ARG A 463 0.83 15.86 -16.67
C ARG A 463 1.53 15.43 -17.96
N ALA A 464 2.12 14.22 -17.97
CA ALA A 464 2.74 13.70 -19.18
C ALA A 464 1.72 13.36 -20.27
N VAL A 465 0.47 12.99 -19.90
CA VAL A 465 -0.57 12.54 -20.85
C VAL A 465 -1.87 13.34 -20.76
N GLN A 466 -2.16 14.04 -19.66
CA GLN A 466 -3.44 14.71 -19.44
C GLN A 466 -3.36 16.24 -19.53
N ALA A 467 -2.17 16.84 -19.35
CA ALA A 467 -2.00 18.28 -19.39
C ALA A 467 -2.04 18.80 -20.82
N LEU A 468 -3.14 19.44 -21.18
CA LEU A 468 -3.27 20.15 -22.44
C LEU A 468 -2.49 21.45 -22.35
N ARG A 469 -1.39 21.55 -23.08
CA ARG A 469 -0.53 22.75 -23.14
C ARG A 469 -0.29 23.15 -24.58
N GLN A 470 -0.13 24.45 -24.82
CA GLN A 470 0.25 24.98 -26.11
C GLN A 470 1.66 24.45 -26.46
N PRO A 471 1.82 23.74 -27.59
CA PRO A 471 3.10 23.14 -27.96
C PRO A 471 4.17 24.18 -28.30
N GLY A 472 3.75 25.36 -28.78
CA GLY A 472 4.68 26.39 -29.23
C GLY A 472 5.65 25.87 -30.28
N SER A 473 6.91 26.20 -30.15
CA SER A 473 7.98 25.76 -31.07
C SER A 473 8.23 24.25 -31.12
N SER A 474 7.75 23.49 -30.13
CA SER A 474 7.81 22.01 -30.18
C SER A 474 6.98 21.41 -31.31
N PHE A 475 6.07 22.18 -31.92
CA PHE A 475 5.31 21.76 -33.11
C PHE A 475 6.08 21.91 -34.42
N LYS A 476 7.18 22.69 -34.46
CA LYS A 476 7.98 22.92 -35.66
C LYS A 476 8.51 21.63 -36.31
N PRO A 477 9.02 20.61 -35.60
CA PRO A 477 9.45 19.36 -36.22
C PRO A 477 8.35 18.70 -37.05
N ILE A 478 7.10 18.75 -36.57
CA ILE A 478 5.94 18.17 -37.30
C ILE A 478 5.68 18.94 -38.58
N ILE A 479 5.69 20.27 -38.52
CA ILE A 479 5.49 21.14 -39.71
C ILE A 479 6.60 20.92 -40.72
N TYR A 480 7.87 20.94 -40.30
CA TYR A 480 9.02 20.77 -41.19
C TYR A 480 9.08 19.35 -41.76
N THR A 481 8.75 18.32 -41.01
CA THR A 481 8.66 16.94 -41.51
C THR A 481 7.61 16.87 -42.63
N ALA A 482 6.42 17.40 -42.41
CA ALA A 482 5.34 17.44 -43.41
C ALA A 482 5.76 18.26 -44.65
N ALA A 483 6.48 19.37 -44.49
CA ALA A 483 6.97 20.17 -45.59
C ALA A 483 7.99 19.39 -46.44
N ILE A 484 8.97 18.74 -45.82
CA ILE A 484 10.00 17.95 -46.50
C ILE A 484 9.41 16.72 -47.20
N ASP A 485 8.44 16.04 -46.54
CA ASP A 485 7.76 14.88 -47.11
C ASP A 485 6.95 15.21 -48.36
N THR A 486 6.49 16.45 -48.51
CA THR A 486 5.63 16.86 -49.64
C THR A 486 6.41 17.47 -50.79
N LYS A 487 7.02 18.62 -50.63
CA LYS A 487 7.60 19.41 -51.74
C LYS A 487 8.91 20.13 -51.40
N PHE A 488 9.13 20.38 -50.13
CA PHE A 488 10.21 21.24 -49.71
C PHE A 488 11.48 20.46 -49.41
N THR A 489 12.60 21.14 -49.53
CA THR A 489 13.93 20.66 -49.07
C THR A 489 14.50 21.65 -48.10
N PRO A 490 15.51 21.30 -47.29
CA PRO A 490 16.16 22.26 -46.42
C PRO A 490 16.74 23.50 -47.14
N ALA A 491 16.98 23.41 -48.46
CA ALA A 491 17.42 24.51 -49.31
C ALA A 491 16.25 25.32 -49.93
N SER A 492 15.01 24.93 -49.71
CA SER A 492 13.88 25.68 -50.22
C SER A 492 13.78 27.03 -49.53
N VAL A 493 13.59 28.07 -50.33
CA VAL A 493 13.54 29.46 -49.86
C VAL A 493 12.07 29.88 -49.73
N LEU A 494 11.71 30.38 -48.55
CA LEU A 494 10.45 31.06 -48.25
C LEU A 494 10.71 32.55 -48.04
N MET A 495 9.67 33.35 -48.36
CA MET A 495 9.74 34.80 -48.13
C MET A 495 9.19 35.10 -46.71
N ASP A 496 10.09 35.42 -45.78
CA ASP A 496 9.74 35.92 -44.46
C ASP A 496 9.40 37.41 -44.57
N SER A 497 8.09 37.70 -44.63
CA SER A 497 7.57 39.04 -44.81
C SER A 497 6.27 39.24 -44.00
N PRO A 498 5.85 40.48 -43.71
CA PRO A 498 4.60 40.73 -43.01
C PRO A 498 3.42 40.08 -43.75
N LEU A 499 2.67 39.28 -43.01
CA LEU A 499 1.45 38.63 -43.48
C LEU A 499 0.25 39.18 -42.75
N VAL A 500 -0.86 39.33 -43.43
CA VAL A 500 -2.14 39.74 -42.84
C VAL A 500 -3.19 38.74 -43.29
N PHE A 501 -3.78 38.06 -42.35
CA PHE A 501 -4.90 37.16 -42.58
C PHE A 501 -6.18 37.82 -42.06
N GLN A 502 -7.16 37.98 -42.95
CA GLN A 502 -8.46 38.50 -42.58
C GLN A 502 -9.52 37.52 -43.07
N GLU A 503 -10.18 36.88 -42.14
CA GLU A 503 -11.34 36.07 -42.46
C GLU A 503 -12.57 36.96 -42.60
N ALA A 504 -13.46 36.63 -43.58
CA ALA A 504 -14.60 37.44 -43.93
C ALA A 504 -15.62 37.72 -42.79
N GLN A 505 -15.48 37.07 -41.67
CA GLN A 505 -16.37 37.18 -40.50
C GLN A 505 -15.66 37.71 -39.22
N GLN A 506 -14.37 38.07 -39.28
CA GLN A 506 -13.63 38.56 -38.16
C GLN A 506 -13.38 40.08 -38.29
N GLU A 507 -13.72 40.84 -37.22
CA GLU A 507 -13.47 42.27 -37.19
C GLU A 507 -11.98 42.62 -37.05
N VAL A 508 -11.14 41.70 -36.58
CA VAL A 508 -9.72 41.95 -36.34
C VAL A 508 -8.88 41.03 -37.24
N ALA A 509 -8.05 41.63 -38.11
CA ALA A 509 -7.09 40.88 -38.93
C ALA A 509 -5.95 40.29 -38.05
N TRP A 510 -5.68 38.99 -38.24
CA TRP A 510 -4.54 38.36 -37.62
C TRP A 510 -3.24 38.73 -38.34
N ARG A 511 -2.29 39.28 -37.58
CA ARG A 511 -0.99 39.76 -38.09
C ARG A 511 0.13 39.08 -37.29
N PRO A 512 0.56 37.88 -37.72
CA PRO A 512 1.69 37.20 -37.05
C PRO A 512 2.96 38.04 -37.17
N ARG A 513 3.77 37.99 -36.09
CA ARG A 513 5.08 38.61 -36.03
C ARG A 513 6.12 37.59 -35.62
N ASN A 514 7.35 37.76 -36.08
CA ASN A 514 8.49 37.01 -35.57
C ASN A 514 8.78 37.41 -34.12
N TYR A 515 9.45 36.53 -33.35
CA TYR A 515 9.75 36.77 -31.94
C TYR A 515 10.63 38.01 -31.71
N ASP A 516 11.56 38.24 -32.64
CA ASP A 516 12.48 39.39 -32.66
C ASP A 516 11.92 40.63 -33.37
N GLU A 517 10.61 40.60 -33.73
CA GLU A 517 9.90 41.68 -34.43
C GLU A 517 10.51 42.11 -35.77
N GLN A 518 11.42 41.33 -36.33
CA GLN A 518 12.08 41.59 -37.64
C GLN A 518 11.67 40.55 -38.66
N PHE A 519 11.68 40.95 -39.93
CA PHE A 519 11.48 40.08 -41.07
C PHE A 519 12.77 39.94 -41.87
N PHE A 520 13.16 38.72 -42.18
CA PHE A 520 14.46 38.44 -42.80
C PHE A 520 14.44 38.34 -44.32
N GLY A 521 13.26 38.44 -44.94
CA GLY A 521 13.12 38.29 -46.37
C GLY A 521 13.31 36.83 -46.85
N PRO A 522 14.06 36.61 -47.97
CA PRO A 522 14.28 35.24 -48.46
C PRO A 522 15.06 34.42 -47.42
N THR A 523 14.40 33.40 -46.87
CA THR A 523 14.96 32.58 -45.80
C THR A 523 14.75 31.10 -46.13
N THR A 524 15.78 30.28 -45.89
CA THR A 524 15.68 28.83 -46.07
C THR A 524 14.83 28.20 -44.95
N ILE A 525 14.21 27.08 -45.26
CA ILE A 525 13.43 26.32 -44.30
C ILE A 525 14.28 25.85 -43.12
#